data_12995484c81ded917260d803f9e6d069
#
_entry.id   12995484c81ded917260d803f9e6d069
#
_cell.length_a   1.000
_cell.length_b   1.000
_cell.length_c   1.000
_cell.angle_alpha   90.00
_cell.angle_beta   90.00
_cell.angle_gamma   90.00
#
_symmetry.space_group_name_H-M   'P 1'
#
loop_
_entity.id
_entity.type
_entity.pdbx_description
1 polymer ?
#
loop_
_entity_poly.entity_id
_entity_poly.type
_entity_poly.pdbx_seq_one_letter_code
_entity_poly.pdbx_strand_id
1 'polypeptide(L)'
;MLDILLFWASKHIDGFRCDMAEMVPVEFWEWAIPQVKEVYPEILFIAEVYNPSEYRNYLFRGKFDYLYDKVGLYDTLRNVACGYESATAITHCWQSLNGIEKKMLNFLENHDEQRIASDFFAGNPRKGIPALIVSACMNTNPMMIYFGQEFGELAMDSEGFSGRDGRTTIFDYWSVDTIRRWRNGGKFDGKMLTEEHKHLYSIYQKVLTLCNEEQAIKKGVFFDLMYANINGWRFNEHKQYTFMRKYKNEILFFVINFDSQLVDVAINVPSHAFDFLQIPQMESYQA
;
A
#
# COMPACT_ATOMS: atom_id res chain seq x y z
N MET A 1 -8.87 12.18 -27.81
CA MET A 1 -8.66 11.53 -26.49
C MET A 1 -9.95 11.45 -25.67
N LEU A 2 -10.73 12.53 -25.54
CA LEU A 2 -12.00 12.47 -24.79
C LEU A 2 -12.94 11.38 -25.31
N ASP A 3 -13.15 11.28 -26.63
CA ASP A 3 -13.99 10.23 -27.25
C ASP A 3 -13.52 8.81 -26.93
N ILE A 4 -12.18 8.62 -26.77
CA ILE A 4 -11.60 7.33 -26.38
C ILE A 4 -11.94 7.02 -24.90
N LEU A 5 -11.82 8.00 -24.03
CA LEU A 5 -12.20 7.84 -22.61
C LEU A 5 -13.71 7.53 -22.48
N LEU A 6 -14.56 8.27 -23.18
CA LEU A 6 -16.00 8.02 -23.20
C LEU A 6 -16.34 6.64 -23.80
N PHE A 7 -15.65 6.23 -24.87
CA PHE A 7 -15.84 4.90 -25.45
C PHE A 7 -15.54 3.79 -24.43
N TRP A 8 -14.41 3.85 -23.74
CA TRP A 8 -14.08 2.83 -22.75
C TRP A 8 -14.96 2.90 -21.51
N ALA A 9 -15.31 4.09 -21.03
CA ALA A 9 -16.28 4.28 -19.96
C ALA A 9 -17.62 3.62 -20.27
N SER A 10 -18.08 3.68 -21.56
CA SER A 10 -19.31 3.01 -22.00
C SER A 10 -19.25 1.47 -21.97
N LYS A 11 -18.07 0.89 -21.75
CA LYS A 11 -17.87 -0.56 -21.60
C LYS A 11 -17.98 -1.04 -20.15
N HIS A 12 -18.48 -0.20 -19.25
CA HIS A 12 -18.68 -0.50 -17.83
C HIS A 12 -17.38 -0.84 -17.09
N ILE A 13 -16.29 -0.14 -17.43
CA ILE A 13 -15.07 -0.18 -16.61
C ILE A 13 -15.23 0.70 -15.38
N ASP A 14 -14.51 0.40 -14.30
CA ASP A 14 -14.62 1.13 -13.03
C ASP A 14 -13.74 2.39 -13.01
N GLY A 15 -12.69 2.46 -13.83
CA GLY A 15 -11.79 3.60 -13.86
C GLY A 15 -10.65 3.50 -14.86
N PHE A 16 -9.83 4.55 -14.86
CA PHE A 16 -8.63 4.67 -15.68
C PHE A 16 -7.40 4.84 -14.79
N ARG A 17 -6.36 4.06 -15.04
CA ARG A 17 -5.00 4.37 -14.61
C ARG A 17 -4.32 5.14 -15.73
N CYS A 18 -3.89 6.36 -15.41
CA CYS A 18 -3.27 7.27 -16.36
C CYS A 18 -1.76 7.23 -16.20
N ASP A 19 -1.13 6.60 -17.19
CA ASP A 19 0.32 6.47 -17.30
C ASP A 19 0.99 7.83 -17.46
N MET A 20 2.11 8.04 -16.73
CA MET A 20 2.90 9.26 -16.82
C MET A 20 2.04 10.54 -16.84
N ALA A 21 1.00 10.59 -16.00
CA ALA A 21 0.00 11.65 -16.04
C ALA A 21 0.60 13.05 -15.87
N GLU A 22 1.71 13.18 -15.12
CA GLU A 22 2.43 14.44 -14.93
C GLU A 22 3.17 14.95 -16.18
N MET A 23 3.34 14.10 -17.18
CA MET A 23 3.91 14.50 -18.49
C MET A 23 2.85 15.08 -19.45
N VAL A 24 1.58 14.99 -19.07
CA VAL A 24 0.46 15.60 -19.78
C VAL A 24 0.04 16.86 -19.01
N PRO A 25 -0.07 18.02 -19.70
CA PRO A 25 -0.46 19.27 -19.03
C PRO A 25 -1.73 19.11 -18.21
N VAL A 26 -1.71 19.63 -16.98
CA VAL A 26 -2.83 19.51 -16.03
C VAL A 26 -4.13 20.08 -16.59
N GLU A 27 -4.05 21.07 -17.48
CA GLU A 27 -5.18 21.67 -18.18
C GLU A 27 -5.96 20.67 -19.03
N PHE A 28 -5.28 19.67 -19.59
CA PHE A 28 -5.96 18.59 -20.31
C PHE A 28 -6.84 17.77 -19.36
N TRP A 29 -6.31 17.39 -18.20
CA TRP A 29 -7.05 16.61 -17.21
C TRP A 29 -8.21 17.41 -16.60
N GLU A 30 -7.96 18.68 -16.27
CA GLU A 30 -8.96 19.64 -15.80
C GLU A 30 -10.15 19.75 -16.78
N TRP A 31 -9.88 19.67 -18.07
CA TRP A 31 -10.89 19.69 -19.11
C TRP A 31 -11.57 18.33 -19.34
N ALA A 32 -10.78 17.25 -19.42
CA ALA A 32 -11.27 15.94 -19.87
C ALA A 32 -12.03 15.17 -18.78
N ILE A 33 -11.50 15.12 -17.54
CA ILE A 33 -12.07 14.30 -16.45
C ILE A 33 -13.50 14.74 -16.10
N PRO A 34 -13.83 16.03 -15.93
CA PRO A 34 -15.21 16.45 -15.67
C PRO A 34 -16.19 16.01 -16.76
N GLN A 35 -15.80 16.08 -18.02
CA GLN A 35 -16.68 15.67 -19.13
C GLN A 35 -16.97 14.16 -19.14
N VAL A 36 -15.98 13.33 -18.76
CA VAL A 36 -16.23 11.90 -18.59
C VAL A 36 -17.15 11.65 -17.41
N LYS A 37 -16.91 12.32 -16.27
CA LYS A 37 -17.72 12.15 -15.06
C LYS A 37 -19.14 12.74 -15.16
N GLU A 38 -19.37 13.67 -16.06
CA GLU A 38 -20.73 14.16 -16.35
C GLU A 38 -21.61 13.03 -16.93
N VAL A 39 -21.03 12.14 -17.73
CA VAL A 39 -21.74 11.01 -18.37
C VAL A 39 -21.64 9.74 -17.49
N TYR A 40 -20.50 9.52 -16.85
CA TYR A 40 -20.17 8.34 -16.04
C TYR A 40 -19.62 8.77 -14.67
N PRO A 41 -20.48 9.20 -13.72
CA PRO A 41 -20.04 9.83 -12.46
C PRO A 41 -19.25 8.89 -11.55
N GLU A 42 -19.41 7.58 -11.67
CA GLU A 42 -18.73 6.58 -10.83
C GLU A 42 -17.31 6.21 -11.32
N ILE A 43 -16.93 6.66 -12.53
CA ILE A 43 -15.61 6.37 -13.08
C ILE A 43 -14.52 7.03 -12.25
N LEU A 44 -13.53 6.24 -11.84
CA LEU A 44 -12.37 6.69 -11.11
C LEU A 44 -11.19 7.02 -12.03
N PHE A 45 -10.41 8.03 -11.66
CA PHE A 45 -9.17 8.38 -12.34
C PHE A 45 -8.01 8.29 -11.35
N ILE A 46 -7.05 7.42 -11.66
CA ILE A 46 -5.83 7.19 -10.87
C ILE A 46 -4.65 7.68 -11.71
N ALA A 47 -3.87 8.61 -11.18
CA ALA A 47 -2.72 9.16 -11.88
C ALA A 47 -1.39 8.61 -11.36
N GLU A 48 -0.49 8.37 -12.29
CA GLU A 48 0.92 8.22 -12.01
C GLU A 48 1.57 9.61 -12.01
N VAL A 49 1.89 10.11 -10.82
CA VAL A 49 2.58 11.38 -10.59
C VAL A 49 3.69 11.13 -9.59
N TYR A 50 4.94 11.39 -9.96
CA TYR A 50 6.11 11.11 -9.12
C TYR A 50 6.70 12.36 -8.47
N ASN A 51 6.30 13.55 -8.91
CA ASN A 51 6.71 14.79 -8.29
C ASN A 51 5.77 15.19 -7.14
N PRO A 52 6.19 15.09 -5.85
CA PRO A 52 5.32 15.43 -4.72
C PRO A 52 4.83 16.89 -4.72
N SER A 53 5.56 17.82 -5.34
CA SER A 53 5.12 19.22 -5.45
C SER A 53 3.90 19.39 -6.35
N GLU A 54 3.67 18.44 -7.25
CA GLU A 54 2.55 18.43 -8.19
C GLU A 54 1.32 17.65 -7.70
N TYR A 55 1.41 16.88 -6.60
CA TYR A 55 0.30 16.06 -6.12
C TYR A 55 -1.00 16.85 -5.99
N ARG A 56 -0.94 18.04 -5.34
CA ARG A 56 -2.13 18.87 -5.16
C ARG A 56 -2.66 19.44 -6.46
N ASN A 57 -1.78 19.76 -7.42
CA ASN A 57 -2.17 20.26 -8.72
C ASN A 57 -2.99 19.21 -9.49
N TYR A 58 -2.49 17.97 -9.55
CA TYR A 58 -3.20 16.88 -10.24
C TYR A 58 -4.46 16.41 -9.50
N LEU A 59 -4.48 16.39 -8.17
CA LEU A 59 -5.66 16.04 -7.41
C LEU A 59 -6.78 17.09 -7.54
N PHE A 60 -6.46 18.38 -7.34
CA PHE A 60 -7.49 19.38 -7.20
C PHE A 60 -7.82 20.09 -8.51
N ARG A 61 -6.82 20.47 -9.28
CA ARG A 61 -7.01 21.07 -10.59
C ARG A 61 -7.23 19.99 -11.66
N GLY A 62 -6.39 18.99 -11.71
CA GLY A 62 -6.49 17.87 -12.65
C GLY A 62 -7.67 16.93 -12.41
N LYS A 63 -8.34 17.01 -11.23
CA LYS A 63 -9.56 16.25 -10.87
C LYS A 63 -9.36 14.74 -10.73
N PHE A 64 -8.14 14.27 -10.51
CA PHE A 64 -7.88 12.88 -10.21
C PHE A 64 -8.46 12.46 -8.86
N ASP A 65 -8.93 11.24 -8.77
CA ASP A 65 -9.46 10.67 -7.53
C ASP A 65 -8.33 10.21 -6.61
N TYR A 66 -7.31 9.58 -7.20
CA TYR A 66 -6.15 9.03 -6.51
C TYR A 66 -4.86 9.25 -7.30
N LEU A 67 -3.74 9.33 -6.57
CA LEU A 67 -2.38 9.30 -7.12
C LEU A 67 -1.62 8.09 -6.56
N TYR A 68 -0.68 7.55 -7.30
CA TYR A 68 0.28 6.57 -6.79
C TYR A 68 1.17 7.19 -5.70
N ASP A 69 1.27 6.52 -4.55
CA ASP A 69 2.22 6.89 -3.50
C ASP A 69 3.57 6.20 -3.72
N LYS A 70 4.25 6.56 -4.84
CA LYS A 70 5.53 5.96 -5.22
C LYS A 70 6.69 6.59 -4.44
N VAL A 71 6.87 7.88 -4.57
CA VAL A 71 8.03 8.62 -4.01
C VAL A 71 7.92 8.82 -2.50
N GLY A 72 6.68 8.77 -1.97
CA GLY A 72 6.42 8.83 -0.54
C GLY A 72 6.50 7.45 0.12
N LEU A 73 5.35 6.83 0.32
CA LEU A 73 5.22 5.63 1.16
C LEU A 73 5.90 4.40 0.55
N TYR A 74 5.80 4.17 -0.77
CA TYR A 74 6.45 3.00 -1.38
C TYR A 74 7.97 3.03 -1.18
N ASP A 75 8.66 4.12 -1.54
CA ASP A 75 10.12 4.22 -1.42
C ASP A 75 10.55 4.12 0.05
N THR A 76 9.82 4.77 0.96
CA THR A 76 10.08 4.68 2.40
C THR A 76 9.95 3.25 2.90
N LEU A 77 8.85 2.56 2.61
CA LEU A 77 8.63 1.18 3.08
C LEU A 77 9.64 0.20 2.48
N ARG A 78 10.02 0.39 1.22
CA ARG A 78 11.09 -0.38 0.58
C ARG A 78 12.40 -0.24 1.35
N ASN A 79 12.81 0.99 1.64
CA ASN A 79 14.04 1.27 2.35
C ASN A 79 14.02 0.72 3.78
N VAL A 80 12.92 0.89 4.50
CA VAL A 80 12.76 0.36 5.87
C VAL A 80 12.79 -1.17 5.88
N ALA A 81 12.08 -1.83 4.96
CA ALA A 81 12.05 -3.29 4.85
C ALA A 81 13.42 -3.88 4.49
N CYS A 82 14.24 -3.14 3.74
CA CYS A 82 15.62 -3.52 3.41
C CYS A 82 16.64 -3.14 4.50
N GLY A 83 16.24 -2.36 5.52
CA GLY A 83 17.12 -1.88 6.57
C GLY A 83 18.00 -0.70 6.18
N TYR A 84 17.67 0.00 5.10
CA TYR A 84 18.41 1.20 4.63
C TYR A 84 17.92 2.48 5.29
N GLU A 85 16.73 2.46 5.88
CA GLU A 85 16.11 3.61 6.50
C GLU A 85 15.44 3.24 7.83
N SER A 86 15.27 4.21 8.72
CA SER A 86 14.58 4.05 10.00
C SER A 86 13.07 3.99 9.81
N ALA A 87 12.37 3.20 10.63
CA ALA A 87 10.91 3.17 10.63
C ALA A 87 10.27 4.53 11.00
N THR A 88 11.02 5.45 11.62
CA THR A 88 10.57 6.84 11.85
C THR A 88 10.29 7.60 10.57
N ALA A 89 10.91 7.19 9.45
CA ALA A 89 10.66 7.80 8.15
C ALA A 89 9.20 7.66 7.68
N ILE A 90 8.50 6.61 8.14
CA ILE A 90 7.07 6.40 7.84
C ILE A 90 6.24 7.56 8.39
N THR A 91 6.58 8.04 9.61
CA THR A 91 5.92 9.22 10.20
C THR A 91 6.15 10.47 9.36
N HIS A 92 7.37 10.72 8.93
CA HIS A 92 7.69 11.88 8.07
C HIS A 92 6.98 11.78 6.71
N CYS A 93 6.88 10.57 6.16
CA CYS A 93 6.20 10.33 4.90
C CYS A 93 4.73 10.76 4.95
N TRP A 94 3.93 10.23 5.88
CA TRP A 94 2.51 10.58 5.94
C TRP A 94 2.27 12.04 6.34
N GLN A 95 3.11 12.63 7.20
CA GLN A 95 3.03 14.04 7.57
C GLN A 95 3.27 14.97 6.37
N SER A 96 4.15 14.60 5.45
CA SER A 96 4.45 15.40 4.26
C SER A 96 3.27 15.52 3.31
N LEU A 97 2.33 14.56 3.32
CA LEU A 97 1.12 14.60 2.50
C LEU A 97 0.12 15.67 2.95
N ASN A 98 0.14 16.05 4.22
CA ASN A 98 -0.59 17.19 4.77
C ASN A 98 -2.05 17.27 4.32
N GLY A 99 -2.83 16.23 4.60
CA GLY A 99 -4.28 16.19 4.35
C GLY A 99 -4.72 15.58 3.02
N ILE A 100 -3.78 15.08 2.18
CA ILE A 100 -4.13 14.33 0.96
C ILE A 100 -3.90 12.81 1.11
N GLU A 101 -3.61 12.33 2.31
CA GLU A 101 -3.26 10.92 2.58
C GLU A 101 -4.31 9.95 2.03
N LYS A 102 -5.60 10.32 2.17
CA LYS A 102 -6.73 9.51 1.69
C LYS A 102 -6.86 9.45 0.16
N LYS A 103 -6.10 10.28 -0.54
CA LYS A 103 -6.08 10.37 -2.00
C LYS A 103 -4.90 9.64 -2.63
N MET A 104 -4.09 8.96 -1.82
CA MET A 104 -2.93 8.22 -2.30
C MET A 104 -3.29 6.74 -2.47
N LEU A 105 -2.92 6.15 -3.59
CA LEU A 105 -2.99 4.70 -3.82
C LEU A 105 -1.69 4.07 -3.34
N ASN A 106 -1.76 3.29 -2.26
CA ASN A 106 -0.63 2.57 -1.72
C ASN A 106 -0.36 1.29 -2.51
N PHE A 107 0.90 0.90 -2.62
CA PHE A 107 1.32 -0.36 -3.21
C PHE A 107 2.72 -0.75 -2.73
N LEU A 108 3.10 -2.01 -2.92
CA LEU A 108 4.45 -2.52 -2.64
C LEU A 108 5.12 -3.13 -3.86
N GLU A 109 4.35 -3.50 -4.86
CA GLU A 109 4.79 -4.00 -6.15
C GLU A 109 3.87 -3.46 -7.24
N ASN A 110 4.42 -3.22 -8.41
CA ASN A 110 3.68 -2.92 -9.63
C ASN A 110 4.48 -3.41 -10.86
N HIS A 111 4.06 -3.04 -12.06
CA HIS A 111 4.69 -3.45 -13.31
C HIS A 111 6.02 -2.75 -13.63
N ASP A 112 6.39 -1.71 -12.88
CA ASP A 112 7.62 -0.93 -13.06
C ASP A 112 8.64 -1.19 -11.94
N GLU A 113 8.19 -1.71 -10.78
CA GLU A 113 9.02 -1.90 -9.60
C GLU A 113 9.42 -3.37 -9.40
N GLN A 114 10.56 -3.58 -8.74
CA GLN A 114 11.02 -4.92 -8.41
C GLN A 114 10.07 -5.62 -7.43
N ARG A 115 9.97 -6.94 -7.58
CA ARG A 115 9.28 -7.81 -6.64
C ARG A 115 9.97 -7.82 -5.28
N ILE A 116 9.22 -7.81 -4.20
CA ILE A 116 9.75 -7.86 -2.82
C ILE A 116 10.67 -9.09 -2.64
N ALA A 117 10.29 -10.21 -3.24
CA ALA A 117 11.05 -11.47 -3.13
C ALA A 117 12.33 -11.50 -3.96
N SER A 118 12.53 -10.58 -4.91
CA SER A 118 13.70 -10.53 -5.78
C SER A 118 14.97 -10.11 -5.04
N ASP A 119 16.14 -10.51 -5.59
CA ASP A 119 17.44 -10.08 -5.11
C ASP A 119 17.65 -8.56 -5.22
N PHE A 120 16.84 -7.87 -6.03
CA PHE A 120 16.90 -6.43 -6.26
C PHE A 120 16.06 -5.61 -5.28
N PHE A 121 15.29 -6.26 -4.41
CA PHE A 121 14.54 -5.61 -3.36
C PHE A 121 14.94 -6.22 -2.00
N ALA A 122 14.14 -7.10 -1.42
CA ALA A 122 14.37 -7.64 -0.07
C ALA A 122 14.91 -9.08 -0.05
N GLY A 123 14.92 -9.78 -1.19
CA GLY A 123 15.38 -11.16 -1.33
C GLY A 123 14.54 -12.19 -0.57
N ASN A 124 13.47 -11.74 0.08
CA ASN A 124 12.56 -12.57 0.87
C ASN A 124 11.18 -11.90 0.98
N PRO A 125 10.12 -12.53 0.48
CA PRO A 125 8.78 -11.94 0.49
C PRO A 125 8.22 -11.67 1.89
N ARG A 126 8.68 -12.39 2.92
CA ARG A 126 8.24 -12.19 4.31
C ARG A 126 8.69 -10.84 4.88
N LYS A 127 9.80 -10.27 4.39
CA LYS A 127 10.23 -8.93 4.78
C LYS A 127 9.24 -7.84 4.34
N GLY A 128 8.39 -8.12 3.36
CA GLY A 128 7.31 -7.22 2.95
C GLY A 128 6.08 -7.24 3.86
N ILE A 129 5.94 -8.22 4.79
CA ILE A 129 4.74 -8.33 5.63
C ILE A 129 4.54 -7.10 6.53
N PRO A 130 5.55 -6.57 7.22
CA PRO A 130 5.40 -5.33 7.99
C PRO A 130 4.96 -4.15 7.11
N ALA A 131 5.55 -4.02 5.92
CA ALA A 131 5.20 -2.99 4.95
C ALA A 131 3.77 -3.15 4.41
N LEU A 132 3.30 -4.40 4.19
CA LEU A 132 1.92 -4.70 3.83
C LEU A 132 0.94 -4.17 4.87
N ILE A 133 1.20 -4.42 6.15
CA ILE A 133 0.33 -3.99 7.25
C ILE A 133 0.28 -2.46 7.31
N VAL A 134 1.42 -1.78 7.18
CA VAL A 134 1.45 -0.30 7.13
C VAL A 134 0.64 0.21 5.93
N SER A 135 0.92 -0.29 4.73
CA SER A 135 0.25 0.16 3.50
C SER A 135 -1.27 -0.05 3.54
N ALA A 136 -1.72 -1.17 4.11
CA ALA A 136 -3.12 -1.56 4.11
C ALA A 136 -3.93 -0.97 5.27
N CYS A 137 -3.29 -0.74 6.44
CA CYS A 137 -4.04 -0.45 7.68
C CYS A 137 -3.81 0.97 8.24
N MET A 138 -2.76 1.67 7.78
CA MET A 138 -2.41 2.98 8.36
C MET A 138 -3.46 4.05 8.06
N ASN A 139 -4.06 4.04 6.88
CA ASN A 139 -5.04 5.04 6.47
C ASN A 139 -6.30 4.40 5.84
N THR A 140 -7.21 5.20 5.33
CA THR A 140 -8.47 4.79 4.67
C THR A 140 -8.35 4.79 3.15
N ASN A 141 -7.19 5.05 2.60
CA ASN A 141 -6.89 5.07 1.18
C ASN A 141 -6.82 3.65 0.58
N PRO A 142 -7.02 3.52 -0.74
CA PRO A 142 -6.94 2.22 -1.41
C PRO A 142 -5.50 1.69 -1.42
N MET A 143 -5.39 0.36 -1.47
CA MET A 143 -4.14 -0.35 -1.67
C MET A 143 -4.23 -1.28 -2.88
N MET A 144 -3.21 -1.28 -3.71
CA MET A 144 -3.06 -2.21 -4.83
C MET A 144 -2.16 -3.39 -4.45
N ILE A 145 -2.60 -4.60 -4.76
CA ILE A 145 -1.78 -5.81 -4.72
C ILE A 145 -1.48 -6.20 -6.16
N TYR A 146 -0.20 -6.30 -6.49
CA TYR A 146 0.22 -6.75 -7.81
C TYR A 146 0.16 -8.27 -7.89
N PHE A 147 -0.36 -8.81 -9.00
CA PHE A 147 -0.61 -10.24 -9.16
C PHE A 147 0.66 -11.08 -8.91
N GLY A 148 0.55 -12.12 -8.07
CA GLY A 148 1.68 -12.95 -7.65
C GLY A 148 2.42 -12.43 -6.42
N GLN A 149 2.22 -11.18 -6.00
CA GLN A 149 2.81 -10.62 -4.78
C GLN A 149 2.41 -11.44 -3.55
N GLU A 150 1.17 -11.88 -3.49
CA GLU A 150 0.60 -12.70 -2.42
C GLU A 150 1.19 -14.12 -2.34
N PHE A 151 1.88 -14.54 -3.39
CA PHE A 151 2.61 -15.82 -3.45
C PHE A 151 4.13 -15.65 -3.37
N GLY A 152 4.63 -14.41 -3.31
CA GLY A 152 6.06 -14.13 -3.27
C GLY A 152 6.76 -14.37 -4.60
N GLU A 153 6.14 -13.90 -5.71
CA GLU A 153 6.77 -13.97 -7.04
C GLU A 153 8.16 -13.32 -7.04
N LEU A 154 9.14 -14.02 -7.59
CA LEU A 154 10.54 -13.61 -7.57
C LEU A 154 10.91 -12.71 -8.75
N ALA A 155 10.37 -13.01 -9.94
CA ALA A 155 10.77 -12.40 -11.21
C ALA A 155 12.28 -12.40 -11.44
N MET A 156 12.91 -13.54 -11.11
CA MET A 156 14.38 -13.74 -11.21
C MET A 156 14.77 -14.69 -12.34
N ASP A 157 13.84 -15.01 -13.23
CA ASP A 157 14.13 -15.75 -14.46
C ASP A 157 14.77 -14.84 -15.52
N SER A 158 15.22 -15.45 -16.62
CA SER A 158 15.81 -14.74 -17.75
C SER A 158 14.76 -14.35 -18.81
N GLU A 159 13.51 -14.71 -18.58
CA GLU A 159 12.38 -14.34 -19.41
C GLU A 159 11.90 -12.96 -19.01
N GLY A 160 11.30 -12.23 -19.92
CA GLY A 160 10.77 -10.92 -19.66
C GLY A 160 11.41 -9.83 -20.50
N PHE A 161 10.81 -8.66 -20.46
CA PHE A 161 11.22 -7.52 -21.27
C PHE A 161 12.58 -6.95 -20.84
N SER A 162 12.79 -6.86 -19.53
CA SER A 162 14.00 -6.27 -18.93
C SER A 162 15.11 -7.29 -18.67
N GLY A 163 14.84 -8.57 -18.85
CA GLY A 163 15.73 -9.65 -18.44
C GLY A 163 15.65 -9.91 -16.94
N ARG A 164 16.73 -10.41 -16.35
CA ARG A 164 16.79 -10.79 -14.93
C ARG A 164 17.03 -9.57 -14.02
N ASP A 165 16.02 -8.81 -13.76
CA ASP A 165 16.09 -7.57 -12.95
C ASP A 165 15.08 -7.49 -11.81
N GLY A 166 14.37 -8.57 -11.52
CA GLY A 166 13.41 -8.66 -10.42
C GLY A 166 12.06 -8.01 -10.70
N ARG A 167 11.77 -7.64 -11.95
CA ARG A 167 10.49 -7.04 -12.36
C ARG A 167 9.62 -8.00 -13.15
N THR A 168 8.32 -7.89 -12.97
CA THR A 168 7.32 -8.46 -13.89
C THR A 168 6.60 -7.32 -14.57
N THR A 169 6.99 -6.99 -15.79
CA THR A 169 6.44 -5.86 -16.54
C THR A 169 5.11 -6.22 -17.18
N ILE A 170 4.42 -5.24 -17.75
CA ILE A 170 3.20 -5.48 -18.56
C ILE A 170 3.47 -6.32 -19.82
N PHE A 171 4.73 -6.51 -20.18
CA PHE A 171 5.15 -7.30 -21.34
C PHE A 171 5.49 -8.75 -21.01
N ASP A 172 5.55 -9.12 -19.70
CA ASP A 172 5.92 -10.45 -19.21
C ASP A 172 4.71 -11.36 -19.01
N TYR A 173 3.86 -11.49 -20.00
CA TYR A 173 2.58 -12.20 -19.91
C TYR A 173 2.67 -13.74 -19.98
N TRP A 174 3.85 -14.29 -20.19
CA TRP A 174 4.02 -15.74 -20.43
C TRP A 174 4.65 -16.53 -19.28
N SER A 175 5.32 -15.91 -18.32
CA SER A 175 6.25 -16.62 -17.44
C SER A 175 6.09 -16.45 -15.93
N VAL A 176 4.99 -15.93 -15.43
CA VAL A 176 4.80 -15.77 -13.97
C VAL A 176 4.56 -17.14 -13.33
N ASP A 177 5.60 -17.71 -12.72
CA ASP A 177 5.61 -19.09 -12.22
C ASP A 177 4.61 -19.32 -11.07
N THR A 178 4.56 -18.41 -10.11
CA THR A 178 3.61 -18.54 -8.97
C THR A 178 2.17 -18.55 -9.42
N ILE A 179 1.80 -17.74 -10.41
CA ILE A 179 0.45 -17.72 -10.98
C ILE A 179 0.16 -19.01 -11.77
N ARG A 180 1.12 -19.53 -12.53
CA ARG A 180 0.99 -20.82 -13.20
C ARG A 180 0.74 -21.96 -12.19
N ARG A 181 1.47 -21.98 -11.08
CA ARG A 181 1.30 -22.95 -9.99
C ARG A 181 -0.04 -22.80 -9.31
N TRP A 182 -0.46 -21.59 -8.99
CA TRP A 182 -1.77 -21.30 -8.42
C TRP A 182 -2.90 -21.75 -9.34
N ARG A 183 -2.81 -21.43 -10.63
CA ARG A 183 -3.81 -21.81 -11.63
C ARG A 183 -3.90 -23.33 -11.82
N ASN A 184 -2.79 -24.06 -11.75
CA ASN A 184 -2.70 -25.52 -11.86
C ASN A 184 -3.56 -26.10 -13.00
N GLY A 185 -3.35 -25.63 -14.24
CA GLY A 185 -4.14 -26.09 -15.40
C GLY A 185 -5.64 -25.75 -15.34
N GLY A 186 -6.03 -24.75 -14.54
CA GLY A 186 -7.42 -24.32 -14.35
C GLY A 186 -8.15 -24.98 -13.17
N LYS A 187 -7.43 -25.74 -12.33
CA LYS A 187 -8.02 -26.39 -11.13
C LYS A 187 -8.12 -25.46 -9.94
N PHE A 188 -7.23 -24.48 -9.82
CA PHE A 188 -7.17 -23.51 -8.72
C PHE A 188 -7.19 -24.12 -7.31
N ASP A 189 -6.58 -25.32 -7.17
CA ASP A 189 -6.62 -26.14 -5.95
C ASP A 189 -5.40 -25.95 -5.04
N GLY A 190 -4.48 -25.09 -5.41
CA GLY A 190 -3.26 -24.78 -4.66
C GLY A 190 -2.25 -25.94 -4.55
N LYS A 191 -2.47 -27.08 -5.22
CA LYS A 191 -1.60 -28.26 -5.07
C LYS A 191 -0.19 -28.07 -5.62
N MET A 192 -0.02 -27.13 -6.55
CA MET A 192 1.29 -26.83 -7.12
C MET A 192 2.05 -25.73 -6.35
N LEU A 193 1.39 -25.09 -5.39
CA LEU A 193 2.02 -24.10 -4.51
C LEU A 193 2.84 -24.79 -3.42
N THR A 194 4.01 -24.23 -3.08
CA THR A 194 4.78 -24.67 -1.92
C THR A 194 4.08 -24.27 -0.62
N GLU A 195 4.48 -24.85 0.51
CA GLU A 195 3.95 -24.48 1.82
C GLU A 195 4.30 -23.01 2.17
N GLU A 196 5.43 -22.51 1.70
CA GLU A 196 5.81 -21.09 1.87
C GLU A 196 4.86 -20.15 1.09
N HIS A 197 4.53 -20.48 -0.17
CA HIS A 197 3.55 -19.74 -0.95
C HIS A 197 2.18 -19.71 -0.27
N LYS A 198 1.70 -20.86 0.21
CA LYS A 198 0.41 -20.97 0.91
C LYS A 198 0.40 -20.18 2.21
N HIS A 199 1.50 -20.24 2.97
CA HIS A 199 1.61 -19.49 4.21
C HIS A 199 1.59 -17.98 3.96
N LEU A 200 2.38 -17.49 2.99
CA LEU A 200 2.36 -16.07 2.62
C LEU A 200 0.97 -15.64 2.15
N TYR A 201 0.36 -16.40 1.25
CA TYR A 201 -1.01 -16.17 0.78
C TYR A 201 -2.00 -16.06 1.95
N SER A 202 -1.89 -16.95 2.94
CA SER A 202 -2.77 -16.90 4.12
C SER A 202 -2.61 -15.61 4.93
N ILE A 203 -1.40 -15.03 4.98
CA ILE A 203 -1.15 -13.75 5.64
C ILE A 203 -1.80 -12.62 4.86
N TYR A 204 -1.59 -12.57 3.52
CA TYR A 204 -2.26 -11.58 2.68
C TYR A 204 -3.79 -11.66 2.82
N GLN A 205 -4.34 -12.87 2.77
CA GLN A 205 -5.78 -13.09 2.96
C GLN A 205 -6.27 -12.53 4.30
N LYS A 206 -5.56 -12.81 5.40
CA LYS A 206 -5.92 -12.29 6.73
C LYS A 206 -5.87 -10.76 6.77
N VAL A 207 -4.81 -10.15 6.25
CA VAL A 207 -4.68 -8.68 6.25
C VAL A 207 -5.78 -8.04 5.41
N LEU A 208 -6.04 -8.55 4.21
CA LEU A 208 -7.07 -8.00 3.32
C LEU A 208 -8.48 -8.23 3.87
N THR A 209 -8.72 -9.38 4.53
CA THR A 209 -9.98 -9.64 5.24
C THR A 209 -10.17 -8.64 6.38
N LEU A 210 -9.14 -8.43 7.20
CA LEU A 210 -9.16 -7.42 8.26
C LEU A 210 -9.51 -6.02 7.69
N CYS A 211 -8.88 -5.61 6.57
CA CYS A 211 -9.18 -4.34 5.93
C CYS A 211 -10.63 -4.23 5.45
N ASN A 212 -11.24 -5.35 5.03
CA ASN A 212 -12.62 -5.38 4.56
C ASN A 212 -13.66 -5.47 5.69
N GLU A 213 -13.32 -6.03 6.82
CA GLU A 213 -14.24 -6.25 7.93
C GLU A 213 -14.20 -5.11 8.96
N GLU A 214 -12.99 -4.66 9.35
CA GLU A 214 -12.83 -3.71 10.45
C GLU A 214 -13.16 -2.26 10.05
N GLN A 215 -14.13 -1.69 10.73
CA GLN A 215 -14.57 -0.32 10.44
C GLN A 215 -13.52 0.71 10.85
N ALA A 216 -12.71 0.42 11.87
CA ALA A 216 -11.61 1.29 12.28
C ALA A 216 -10.57 1.47 11.17
N ILE A 217 -10.32 0.47 10.32
CA ILE A 217 -9.46 0.60 9.15
C ILE A 217 -10.18 1.37 8.05
N LYS A 218 -11.43 1.01 7.74
CA LYS A 218 -12.19 1.57 6.61
C LYS A 218 -12.58 3.03 6.80
N LYS A 219 -12.87 3.46 8.03
CA LYS A 219 -13.50 4.76 8.35
C LYS A 219 -12.85 5.45 9.55
N GLY A 220 -11.96 4.76 10.24
CA GLY A 220 -11.43 5.22 11.53
C GLY A 220 -10.43 6.36 11.42
N VAL A 221 -10.20 6.98 12.55
CA VAL A 221 -9.16 7.98 12.75
C VAL A 221 -7.83 7.25 12.99
N PHE A 222 -6.78 7.79 12.43
CA PHE A 222 -5.39 7.34 12.61
C PHE A 222 -4.70 8.17 13.69
N PHE A 223 -3.90 7.52 14.54
CA PHE A 223 -3.05 8.17 15.52
C PHE A 223 -1.67 7.52 15.56
N ASP A 224 -0.65 8.28 15.19
CA ASP A 224 0.74 7.84 15.22
C ASP A 224 1.27 7.86 16.65
N LEU A 225 1.84 6.76 17.12
CA LEU A 225 2.43 6.63 18.45
C LEU A 225 3.97 6.78 18.45
N MET A 226 4.59 6.94 17.28
CA MET A 226 6.05 6.95 17.17
C MET A 226 6.70 8.04 18.04
N TYR A 227 6.17 9.27 17.99
CA TYR A 227 6.76 10.38 18.77
C TYR A 227 6.82 10.10 20.27
N ALA A 228 5.90 9.30 20.82
CA ALA A 228 5.85 8.94 22.24
C ALA A 228 6.76 7.75 22.60
N ASN A 229 7.37 7.12 21.58
CA ASN A 229 8.17 5.91 21.74
C ASN A 229 9.63 6.07 21.26
N ILE A 230 10.02 7.25 20.78
CA ILE A 230 11.41 7.55 20.43
C ILE A 230 12.26 7.46 21.71
N ASN A 231 13.37 6.71 21.66
CA ASN A 231 14.20 6.36 22.78
C ASN A 231 13.42 5.67 23.92
N GLY A 232 12.31 5.00 23.60
CA GLY A 232 11.46 4.31 24.55
C GLY A 232 12.11 3.06 25.14
N TRP A 233 11.71 2.70 26.37
CA TRP A 233 12.14 1.46 26.98
C TRP A 233 11.59 0.26 26.19
N ARG A 234 12.49 -0.65 25.75
CA ARG A 234 12.17 -1.84 24.97
C ARG A 234 11.43 -1.52 23.64
N PHE A 235 11.75 -0.40 23.03
CA PHE A 235 11.26 -0.02 21.72
C PHE A 235 12.42 0.52 20.88
N ASN A 236 12.59 -0.01 19.67
CA ASN A 236 13.59 0.46 18.72
C ASN A 236 12.89 1.17 17.56
N GLU A 237 12.84 2.49 17.62
CA GLU A 237 12.19 3.35 16.63
C GLU A 237 12.77 3.24 15.21
N HIS A 238 13.96 2.63 15.08
CA HIS A 238 14.54 2.38 13.76
C HIS A 238 13.97 1.13 13.09
N LYS A 239 13.41 0.19 13.88
CA LYS A 239 12.96 -1.12 13.42
C LYS A 239 11.50 -1.41 13.75
N GLN A 240 10.88 -0.67 14.64
CA GLN A 240 9.49 -0.84 14.99
C GLN A 240 8.68 0.40 14.63
N TYR A 241 7.44 0.17 14.24
CA TYR A 241 6.46 1.20 13.97
C TYR A 241 5.16 0.89 14.70
N THR A 242 4.53 1.90 15.30
CA THR A 242 3.32 1.69 16.07
C THR A 242 2.32 2.82 15.88
N PHE A 243 1.05 2.44 15.78
CA PHE A 243 -0.06 3.37 15.59
C PHE A 243 -1.37 2.78 16.09
N MET A 244 -2.38 3.62 16.22
CA MET A 244 -3.76 3.23 16.55
C MET A 244 -4.73 3.63 15.45
N ARG A 245 -5.80 2.86 15.33
CA ARG A 245 -6.97 3.18 14.53
C ARG A 245 -8.20 3.11 15.43
N LYS A 246 -9.13 4.07 15.25
CA LYS A 246 -10.38 4.06 16.03
C LYS A 246 -11.57 4.46 15.19
N TYR A 247 -12.65 3.70 15.31
CA TYR A 247 -13.96 4.06 14.80
C TYR A 247 -15.03 3.67 15.82
N LYS A 248 -15.78 4.64 16.36
CA LYS A 248 -16.77 4.42 17.43
C LYS A 248 -16.15 3.68 18.64
N ASN A 249 -16.61 2.47 18.93
CA ASN A 249 -16.11 1.62 20.02
C ASN A 249 -15.01 0.64 19.59
N GLU A 250 -14.72 0.57 18.30
CA GLU A 250 -13.66 -0.30 17.76
C GLU A 250 -12.32 0.41 17.82
N ILE A 251 -11.36 -0.21 18.49
CA ILE A 251 -10.00 0.30 18.66
C ILE A 251 -9.06 -0.80 18.16
N LEU A 252 -8.20 -0.47 17.22
CA LEU A 252 -7.14 -1.34 16.75
C LEU A 252 -5.79 -0.72 17.11
N PHE A 253 -4.92 -1.56 17.64
CA PHE A 253 -3.57 -1.19 18.04
C PHE A 253 -2.57 -1.98 17.19
N PHE A 254 -1.72 -1.28 16.46
CA PHE A 254 -0.74 -1.87 15.57
C PHE A 254 0.66 -1.72 16.13
N VAL A 255 1.33 -2.86 16.28
CA VAL A 255 2.75 -2.94 16.64
C VAL A 255 3.45 -3.74 15.55
N ILE A 256 4.31 -3.09 14.79
CA ILE A 256 4.90 -3.60 13.57
C ILE A 256 6.41 -3.69 13.75
N ASN A 257 6.98 -4.86 13.48
CA ASN A 257 8.40 -5.11 13.58
C ASN A 257 9.02 -5.39 12.21
N PHE A 258 9.92 -4.52 11.77
CA PHE A 258 10.72 -4.69 10.56
C PHE A 258 12.03 -5.45 10.81
N ASP A 259 12.33 -5.80 12.08
CA ASP A 259 13.49 -6.63 12.38
C ASP A 259 13.24 -8.10 11.99
N SER A 260 14.30 -8.81 11.63
CA SER A 260 14.26 -10.26 11.42
C SER A 260 14.20 -11.05 12.74
N GLN A 261 14.44 -10.39 13.87
CA GLN A 261 14.45 -11.01 15.19
C GLN A 261 13.11 -10.85 15.90
N LEU A 262 12.74 -11.89 16.65
CA LEU A 262 11.64 -11.78 17.62
C LEU A 262 12.05 -10.79 18.73
N VAL A 263 11.20 -9.82 18.98
CA VAL A 263 11.45 -8.79 20.00
C VAL A 263 10.29 -8.72 20.97
N ASP A 264 10.61 -8.35 22.18
CA ASP A 264 9.67 -8.07 23.25
C ASP A 264 9.64 -6.55 23.43
N VAL A 265 8.49 -5.93 23.15
CA VAL A 265 8.36 -4.47 23.09
C VAL A 265 7.45 -3.93 24.19
N ALA A 266 7.73 -2.71 24.63
CA ALA A 266 6.84 -1.93 25.48
C ALA A 266 6.45 -0.65 24.72
N ILE A 267 5.16 -0.39 24.60
CA ILE A 267 4.64 0.77 23.88
C ILE A 267 4.05 1.76 24.86
N ASN A 268 4.54 2.98 24.81
CA ASN A 268 3.96 4.10 25.53
C ASN A 268 2.79 4.67 24.72
N VAL A 269 1.60 4.68 25.33
CA VAL A 269 0.41 5.35 24.79
C VAL A 269 0.15 6.60 25.64
N PRO A 270 0.45 7.80 25.14
CA PRO A 270 0.34 9.02 25.92
C PRO A 270 -1.11 9.42 26.19
N SER A 271 -1.36 10.15 27.27
CA SER A 271 -2.73 10.55 27.69
C SER A 271 -3.50 11.26 26.59
N HIS A 272 -2.86 12.14 25.83
CA HIS A 272 -3.54 12.86 24.75
C HIS A 272 -3.94 11.98 23.56
N ALA A 273 -3.40 10.74 23.41
CA ALA A 273 -3.92 9.77 22.45
C ALA A 273 -5.33 9.34 22.82
N PHE A 274 -5.59 9.14 24.11
CA PHE A 274 -6.92 8.83 24.63
C PHE A 274 -7.89 9.98 24.40
N ASP A 275 -7.44 11.22 24.64
CA ASP A 275 -8.25 12.42 24.43
C ASP A 275 -8.58 12.62 22.94
N PHE A 276 -7.57 12.54 22.07
CA PHE A 276 -7.73 12.67 20.61
C PHE A 276 -8.64 11.60 20.03
N LEU A 277 -8.44 10.36 20.44
CA LEU A 277 -9.23 9.21 19.97
C LEU A 277 -10.56 9.07 20.74
N GLN A 278 -10.83 9.91 21.73
CA GLN A 278 -12.03 9.83 22.57
C GLN A 278 -12.17 8.43 23.21
N ILE A 279 -11.09 7.90 23.77
CA ILE A 279 -11.06 6.63 24.48
C ILE A 279 -11.14 6.93 25.99
N PRO A 280 -12.12 6.37 26.74
CA PRO A 280 -12.16 6.55 28.18
C PRO A 280 -10.88 6.04 28.83
N GLN A 281 -10.26 6.83 29.71
CA GLN A 281 -9.10 6.37 30.46
C GLN A 281 -9.53 5.38 31.54
N MET A 282 -8.93 4.19 31.56
CA MET A 282 -9.19 3.11 32.48
C MET A 282 -7.85 2.59 33.04
N GLU A 283 -7.87 1.92 34.19
CA GLU A 283 -6.68 1.32 34.78
C GLU A 283 -6.13 0.17 33.90
N SER A 284 -6.98 -0.52 33.15
CA SER A 284 -6.62 -1.59 32.23
C SER A 284 -7.62 -1.74 31.10
N TYR A 285 -7.17 -2.29 30.00
CA TYR A 285 -7.98 -2.67 28.84
C TYR A 285 -7.75 -4.14 28.53
N GLN A 286 -8.81 -4.83 28.08
CA GLN A 286 -8.69 -6.18 27.53
C GLN A 286 -8.59 -6.08 26.02
N ALA A 287 -7.62 -6.82 25.42
CA ALA A 287 -7.43 -6.99 24.00
C ALA A 287 -8.11 -8.27 23.48
#